data_0fb37f0f8a92d6da9f7e32e0e66532d9
#
_entry.id   0fb37f0f8a92d6da9f7e32e0e66532d9
#
_cell.length_a   1.000
_cell.length_b   1.000
_cell.length_c   1.000
_cell.angle_alpha   90.00
_cell.angle_beta   90.00
_cell.angle_gamma   90.00
#
_symmetry.space_group_name_H-M   'P 1'
#
loop_
_entity.id
_entity.type
_entity.pdbx_description
1 polymer ?
#
loop_
_entity_poly.entity_id
_entity_poly.type
_entity_poly.pdbx_seq_one_letter_code
_entity_poly.pdbx_strand_id
1 'polypeptide(L)'
;MMGMNFFKTSTLWYVLALPALAQLFVACLFHGADQIPPAALALGTAAITIVIACMLWPMLFSDTLVQPRDLGLWTLLTSAVALLLMMANTPVTSWPSLALPLAAGVLAISFLLGTLTLFLNRLVKLDASSAHRVVLTSFIVAATTPLWLGPVAGMLASQGFTDLIIAVSPVGYLISLIDYDALRSAWFYTHTPLGGLRYDYPNPVIFTMIYCSWAALMLGISCVRWHRFAGKDDTHFTSFHLIHKEPTI
;
A
#
# COMPACT_ATOMS: atom_id res chain seq x y z
N MET A 1 11.03 -29.61 -12.14
CA MET A 1 12.08 -28.58 -12.32
C MET A 1 11.46 -27.37 -13.00
N MET A 2 10.68 -26.57 -12.29
CA MET A 2 10.20 -25.27 -12.79
C MET A 2 11.18 -24.20 -12.30
N GLY A 3 12.16 -23.92 -13.19
CA GLY A 3 13.32 -23.11 -12.91
C GLY A 3 12.97 -21.65 -12.74
N MET A 4 13.58 -21.10 -11.84
CA MET A 4 14.37 -19.87 -11.68
C MET A 4 14.36 -18.82 -12.84
N ASN A 5 13.18 -18.57 -13.45
CA ASN A 5 13.02 -17.38 -14.34
C ASN A 5 12.41 -16.20 -13.58
N PHE A 6 12.77 -16.05 -12.30
CA PHE A 6 12.15 -15.10 -11.38
C PHE A 6 12.68 -13.66 -11.49
N PHE A 7 13.81 -13.45 -12.12
CA PHE A 7 14.28 -12.12 -12.48
C PHE A 7 14.04 -11.87 -13.98
N LYS A 8 12.77 -11.73 -14.36
CA LYS A 8 12.51 -11.06 -15.64
C LYS A 8 13.14 -9.65 -15.55
N THR A 9 13.68 -9.18 -16.64
CA THR A 9 14.23 -7.81 -16.79
C THR A 9 13.31 -6.73 -16.22
N SER A 10 11.99 -6.96 -16.22
CA SER A 10 10.98 -6.11 -15.58
C SER A 10 11.16 -5.91 -14.07
N THR A 11 11.55 -6.94 -13.32
CA THR A 11 11.76 -6.83 -11.87
C THR A 11 12.99 -5.98 -11.53
N LEU A 12 14.03 -6.07 -12.36
CA LEU A 12 15.23 -5.25 -12.19
C LEU A 12 14.91 -3.76 -12.40
N TRP A 13 14.13 -3.42 -13.41
CA TRP A 13 13.68 -2.05 -13.66
C TRP A 13 12.86 -1.49 -12.50
N TYR A 14 12.04 -2.31 -11.85
CA TYR A 14 11.29 -1.89 -10.68
C TYR A 14 12.17 -1.56 -9.50
N VAL A 15 13.16 -2.43 -9.21
CA VAL A 15 14.12 -2.22 -8.12
C VAL A 15 14.91 -0.93 -8.31
N LEU A 16 15.17 -0.53 -9.56
CA LEU A 16 15.88 0.71 -9.87
C LEU A 16 14.95 1.91 -10.01
N ALA A 17 13.79 1.75 -10.64
CA ALA A 17 12.88 2.85 -10.95
C ALA A 17 12.13 3.37 -9.70
N LEU A 18 11.70 2.48 -8.80
CA LEU A 18 10.98 2.89 -7.60
C LEU A 18 11.76 3.87 -6.73
N PRO A 19 12.99 3.56 -6.29
CA PRO A 19 13.76 4.51 -5.49
C PRO A 19 14.11 5.78 -6.26
N ALA A 20 14.46 5.66 -7.54
CA ALA A 20 14.82 6.82 -8.35
C ALA A 20 13.64 7.79 -8.53
N LEU A 21 12.46 7.28 -8.87
CA LEU A 21 11.25 8.09 -9.00
C LEU A 21 10.81 8.68 -7.66
N ALA A 22 10.80 7.88 -6.59
CA ALA A 22 10.46 8.36 -5.26
C ALA A 22 11.41 9.47 -4.80
N GLN A 23 12.71 9.29 -4.98
CA GLN A 23 13.70 10.30 -4.65
C GLN A 23 13.55 11.57 -5.51
N LEU A 24 13.27 11.44 -6.79
CA LEU A 24 13.03 12.57 -7.67
C LEU A 24 11.81 13.37 -7.20
N PHE A 25 10.70 12.69 -6.88
CA PHE A 25 9.51 13.35 -6.34
C PHE A 25 9.77 14.04 -5.01
N VAL A 26 10.47 13.39 -4.08
CA VAL A 26 10.87 14.00 -2.82
C VAL A 26 11.72 15.25 -3.07
N ALA A 27 12.73 15.15 -3.93
CA ALA A 27 13.57 16.29 -4.29
C ALA A 27 12.79 17.43 -4.94
N CYS A 28 11.85 17.14 -5.85
CA CYS A 28 11.04 18.17 -6.50
C CYS A 28 10.07 18.86 -5.52
N LEU A 29 9.40 18.10 -4.64
CA LEU A 29 8.42 18.66 -3.71
C LEU A 29 9.06 19.44 -2.56
N PHE A 30 10.25 19.04 -2.14
CA PHE A 30 10.94 19.62 -1.00
C PHE A 30 12.18 20.43 -1.39
N HIS A 31 12.34 20.75 -2.68
CA HIS A 31 13.45 21.55 -3.16
C HIS A 31 13.40 22.97 -2.58
N GLY A 32 14.51 23.41 -1.97
CA GLY A 32 14.60 24.75 -1.36
C GLY A 32 13.92 24.89 0.00
N ALA A 33 13.50 23.81 0.62
CA ALA A 33 12.81 23.83 1.89
C ALA A 33 13.75 23.49 3.06
N ASP A 34 14.77 24.31 3.27
CA ASP A 34 15.74 24.16 4.38
C ASP A 34 15.10 24.20 5.78
N GLN A 35 13.81 24.54 5.85
CA GLN A 35 13.05 24.66 7.10
C GLN A 35 12.00 23.55 7.31
N ILE A 36 11.97 22.51 6.46
CA ILE A 36 11.00 21.42 6.65
C ILE A 36 11.42 20.54 7.83
N PRO A 37 10.52 20.30 8.80
CA PRO A 37 10.79 19.38 9.90
C PRO A 37 11.13 17.99 9.37
N PRO A 38 12.14 17.30 9.94
CA PRO A 38 12.52 15.93 9.51
C PRO A 38 11.34 14.95 9.51
N ALA A 39 10.38 15.12 10.44
CA ALA A 39 9.18 14.32 10.52
C ALA A 39 8.24 14.52 9.31
N ALA A 40 8.08 15.76 8.85
CA ALA A 40 7.27 16.04 7.65
C ALA A 40 7.93 15.45 6.39
N LEU A 41 9.25 15.55 6.28
CA LEU A 41 10.01 14.99 5.18
C LEU A 41 9.93 13.46 5.17
N ALA A 42 10.06 12.81 6.33
CA ALA A 42 9.92 11.36 6.45
C ALA A 42 8.51 10.89 6.09
N LEU A 43 7.47 11.58 6.59
CA LEU A 43 6.07 11.30 6.27
C LEU A 43 5.79 11.44 4.77
N GLY A 44 6.24 12.53 4.16
CA GLY A 44 6.11 12.78 2.72
C GLY A 44 6.81 11.69 1.90
N THR A 45 8.02 11.30 2.30
CA THR A 45 8.78 10.22 1.65
C THR A 45 8.03 8.88 1.73
N ALA A 46 7.47 8.54 2.89
CA ALA A 46 6.67 7.33 3.07
C ALA A 46 5.44 7.32 2.17
N ALA A 47 4.65 8.40 2.18
CA ALA A 47 3.44 8.53 1.37
C ALA A 47 3.75 8.46 -0.15
N ILE A 48 4.76 9.18 -0.61
CA ILE A 48 5.19 9.19 -2.02
C ILE A 48 5.63 7.80 -2.45
N THR A 49 6.40 7.09 -1.61
CA THR A 49 6.87 5.74 -1.93
C THR A 49 5.71 4.77 -2.10
N ILE A 50 4.67 4.84 -1.25
CA ILE A 50 3.46 4.02 -1.40
C ILE A 50 2.76 4.31 -2.73
N VAL A 51 2.54 5.60 -3.06
CA VAL A 51 1.86 6.00 -4.30
C VAL A 51 2.62 5.50 -5.53
N ILE A 52 3.94 5.72 -5.58
CA ILE A 52 4.77 5.29 -6.71
C ILE A 52 4.81 3.75 -6.81
N ALA A 53 4.94 3.05 -5.67
CA ALA A 53 4.88 1.60 -5.66
C ALA A 53 3.55 1.08 -6.21
N CYS A 54 2.44 1.70 -5.82
CA CYS A 54 1.14 1.39 -6.38
C CYS A 54 1.06 1.69 -7.89
N MET A 55 1.60 2.80 -8.38
CA MET A 55 1.60 3.13 -9.80
C MET A 55 2.42 2.14 -10.64
N LEU A 56 3.50 1.61 -10.09
CA LEU A 56 4.38 0.66 -10.80
C LEU A 56 3.87 -0.79 -10.76
N TRP A 57 2.94 -1.12 -9.87
CA TRP A 57 2.38 -2.47 -9.72
C TRP A 57 1.87 -3.10 -11.03
N PRO A 58 1.07 -2.42 -11.86
CA PRO A 58 0.57 -3.00 -13.10
C PRO A 58 1.66 -3.38 -14.09
N MET A 59 2.78 -2.65 -14.08
CA MET A 59 3.91 -2.94 -14.99
C MET A 59 4.61 -4.26 -14.64
N LEU A 60 4.53 -4.68 -13.37
CA LEU A 60 5.14 -5.91 -12.91
C LEU A 60 4.25 -7.13 -13.10
N PHE A 61 2.94 -6.96 -12.95
CA PHE A 61 1.98 -8.05 -12.82
C PHE A 61 0.89 -8.03 -13.90
N SER A 62 1.08 -7.27 -15.00
CA SER A 62 0.07 -7.13 -16.06
C SER A 62 -0.32 -8.46 -16.72
N ASP A 63 0.62 -9.39 -16.85
CA ASP A 63 0.45 -10.59 -17.68
C ASP A 63 0.50 -11.90 -16.89
N THR A 64 0.67 -11.86 -15.57
CA THR A 64 0.83 -13.07 -14.75
C THR A 64 -0.16 -13.13 -13.61
N LEU A 65 -0.62 -14.33 -13.28
CA LEU A 65 -1.36 -14.57 -12.05
C LEU A 65 -0.45 -14.25 -10.86
N VAL A 66 -0.79 -13.17 -10.17
CA VAL A 66 -0.05 -12.72 -8.98
C VAL A 66 -0.03 -13.83 -7.93
N GLN A 67 1.15 -14.27 -7.55
CA GLN A 67 1.32 -15.26 -6.49
C GLN A 67 1.48 -14.57 -5.12
N PRO A 68 1.08 -15.22 -4.01
CA PRO A 68 1.26 -14.66 -2.67
C PRO A 68 2.73 -14.31 -2.34
N ARG A 69 3.68 -15.06 -2.88
CA ARG A 69 5.13 -14.77 -2.72
C ARG A 69 5.54 -13.46 -3.40
N ASP A 70 4.96 -13.16 -4.56
CA ASP A 70 5.27 -11.94 -5.32
C ASP A 70 4.75 -10.72 -4.56
N LEU A 71 3.58 -10.86 -3.95
CA LEU A 71 3.01 -9.88 -3.03
C LEU A 71 3.94 -9.62 -1.84
N GLY A 72 4.40 -10.70 -1.17
CA GLY A 72 5.33 -10.57 -0.04
C GLY A 72 6.63 -9.86 -0.44
N LEU A 73 7.21 -10.23 -1.56
CA LEU A 73 8.42 -9.59 -2.08
C LEU A 73 8.21 -8.10 -2.40
N TRP A 74 7.08 -7.78 -3.04
CA TRP A 74 6.75 -6.39 -3.37
C TRP A 74 6.56 -5.53 -2.12
N THR A 75 5.83 -6.02 -1.12
CA THR A 75 5.60 -5.26 0.13
C THR A 75 6.88 -5.02 0.89
N LEU A 76 7.74 -6.04 1.00
CA LEU A 76 9.05 -5.93 1.64
C LEU A 76 9.96 -4.95 0.89
N LEU A 77 9.99 -5.04 -0.44
CA LEU A 77 10.80 -4.13 -1.27
C LEU A 77 10.33 -2.68 -1.13
N THR A 78 9.01 -2.44 -1.18
CA THR A 78 8.44 -1.10 -1.01
C THR A 78 8.81 -0.51 0.35
N SER A 79 8.68 -1.29 1.42
CA SER A 79 9.05 -0.87 2.78
C SER A 79 10.56 -0.62 2.92
N ALA A 80 11.40 -1.48 2.34
CA ALA A 80 12.85 -1.31 2.36
C ALA A 80 13.28 -0.04 1.61
N VAL A 81 12.69 0.22 0.45
CA VAL A 81 12.95 1.44 -0.32
C VAL A 81 12.52 2.68 0.47
N ALA A 82 11.32 2.66 1.07
CA ALA A 82 10.84 3.75 1.91
C ALA A 82 11.81 4.02 3.08
N LEU A 83 12.25 2.96 3.76
CA LEU A 83 13.21 3.06 4.86
C LEU A 83 14.53 3.70 4.40
N LEU A 84 15.11 3.20 3.32
CA LEU A 84 16.37 3.72 2.79
C LEU A 84 16.27 5.20 2.39
N LEU A 85 15.16 5.58 1.73
CA LEU A 85 14.93 6.97 1.34
C LEU A 85 14.71 7.88 2.56
N MET A 86 13.97 7.42 3.57
CA MET A 86 13.80 8.17 4.82
C MET A 86 15.13 8.33 5.55
N MET A 87 15.94 7.27 5.63
CA MET A 87 17.27 7.33 6.22
C MET A 87 18.21 8.27 5.46
N ALA A 88 18.11 8.33 4.14
CA ALA A 88 18.91 9.26 3.32
C ALA A 88 18.51 10.73 3.49
N ASN A 89 17.23 10.99 3.79
CA ASN A 89 16.67 12.34 3.86
C ASN A 89 16.49 12.88 5.29
N THR A 90 16.77 12.08 6.33
CA THR A 90 16.60 12.50 7.73
C THR A 90 17.88 12.28 8.53
N PRO A 91 18.11 13.05 9.61
CA PRO A 91 19.26 12.87 10.49
C PRO A 91 19.28 11.49 11.14
N VAL A 92 20.47 10.91 11.32
CA VAL A 92 20.66 9.57 11.91
C VAL A 92 20.01 9.44 13.29
N THR A 93 20.03 10.50 14.08
CA THR A 93 19.44 10.53 15.42
C THR A 93 17.92 10.35 15.43
N SER A 94 17.24 10.65 14.33
CA SER A 94 15.79 10.53 14.20
C SER A 94 15.33 9.19 13.60
N TRP A 95 16.22 8.32 13.14
CA TRP A 95 15.84 7.07 12.50
C TRP A 95 15.00 6.14 13.36
N PRO A 96 15.31 5.90 14.66
CA PRO A 96 14.49 5.03 15.50
C PRO A 96 13.08 5.54 15.72
N SER A 97 12.89 6.86 15.80
CA SER A 97 11.60 7.49 16.09
C SER A 97 10.78 7.84 14.85
N LEU A 98 11.41 7.98 13.69
CA LEU A 98 10.73 8.38 12.44
C LEU A 98 10.81 7.30 11.37
N ALA A 99 12.01 6.91 10.96
CA ALA A 99 12.18 6.07 9.78
C ALA A 99 11.67 4.64 9.99
N LEU A 100 11.99 4.02 11.13
CA LEU A 100 11.57 2.65 11.42
C LEU A 100 10.04 2.51 11.62
N PRO A 101 9.36 3.34 12.43
CA PRO A 101 7.91 3.26 12.56
C PRO A 101 7.18 3.50 11.23
N LEU A 102 7.61 4.50 10.46
CA LEU A 102 7.01 4.79 9.15
C LEU A 102 7.25 3.66 8.15
N ALA A 103 8.43 3.03 8.13
CA ALA A 103 8.68 1.88 7.26
C ALA A 103 7.77 0.68 7.62
N ALA A 104 7.53 0.45 8.92
CA ALA A 104 6.55 -0.54 9.36
C ALA A 104 5.13 -0.18 8.92
N GLY A 105 4.76 1.10 8.97
CA GLY A 105 3.48 1.60 8.44
C GLY A 105 3.36 1.41 6.93
N VAL A 106 4.40 1.73 6.17
CA VAL A 106 4.46 1.48 4.73
C VAL A 106 4.29 0.00 4.43
N LEU A 107 4.93 -0.88 5.20
CA LEU A 107 4.79 -2.33 5.05
C LEU A 107 3.34 -2.77 5.27
N ALA A 108 2.69 -2.32 6.36
CA ALA A 108 1.31 -2.69 6.68
C ALA A 108 0.32 -2.20 5.61
N ILE A 109 0.43 -0.94 5.18
CA ILE A 109 -0.41 -0.37 4.12
C ILE A 109 -0.17 -1.11 2.80
N SER A 110 1.08 -1.28 2.38
CA SER A 110 1.42 -1.97 1.13
C SER A 110 0.91 -3.41 1.14
N PHE A 111 1.01 -4.11 2.26
CA PHE A 111 0.48 -5.46 2.41
C PHE A 111 -1.04 -5.48 2.27
N LEU A 112 -1.76 -4.55 2.88
CA LEU A 112 -3.21 -4.42 2.72
C LEU A 112 -3.60 -4.14 1.26
N LEU A 113 -2.97 -3.15 0.61
CA LEU A 113 -3.26 -2.78 -0.79
C LEU A 113 -3.01 -3.95 -1.75
N GLY A 114 -1.89 -4.65 -1.57
CA GLY A 114 -1.56 -5.80 -2.40
C GLY A 114 -2.51 -6.96 -2.20
N THR A 115 -2.89 -7.28 -0.95
CA THR A 115 -3.86 -8.35 -0.67
C THR A 115 -5.25 -8.00 -1.17
N LEU A 116 -5.67 -6.73 -1.08
CA LEU A 116 -6.93 -6.25 -1.64
C LEU A 116 -6.96 -6.37 -3.17
N THR A 117 -5.85 -6.02 -3.84
CA THR A 117 -5.71 -6.21 -5.29
C THR A 117 -5.85 -7.69 -5.67
N LEU A 118 -5.16 -8.57 -4.95
CA LEU A 118 -5.25 -10.01 -5.15
C LEU A 118 -6.67 -10.55 -4.91
N PHE A 119 -7.33 -10.06 -3.86
CA PHE A 119 -8.70 -10.41 -3.52
C PHE A 119 -9.68 -10.01 -4.63
N LEU A 120 -9.63 -8.78 -5.12
CA LEU A 120 -10.48 -8.30 -6.21
C LEU A 120 -10.23 -9.08 -7.51
N ASN A 121 -8.98 -9.35 -7.84
CA ASN A 121 -8.62 -10.14 -9.01
C ASN A 121 -9.19 -11.57 -8.93
N ARG A 122 -9.06 -12.24 -7.79
CA ARG A 122 -9.44 -13.65 -7.65
C ARG A 122 -10.91 -13.88 -7.32
N LEU A 123 -11.53 -13.03 -6.49
CA LEU A 123 -12.92 -13.20 -6.07
C LEU A 123 -13.89 -12.49 -7.01
N VAL A 124 -13.61 -11.24 -7.34
CA VAL A 124 -14.49 -10.42 -8.19
C VAL A 124 -14.22 -10.69 -9.66
N LYS A 125 -13.11 -11.40 -9.97
CA LYS A 125 -12.65 -11.74 -11.33
C LYS A 125 -12.37 -10.49 -12.17
N LEU A 126 -11.96 -9.40 -11.54
CA LEU A 126 -11.46 -8.24 -12.25
C LEU A 126 -10.09 -8.60 -12.86
N ASP A 127 -9.81 -8.09 -14.04
CA ASP A 127 -8.45 -8.14 -14.57
C ASP A 127 -7.48 -7.41 -13.63
N ALA A 128 -6.22 -7.81 -13.62
CA ALA A 128 -5.23 -7.30 -12.67
C ALA A 128 -5.10 -5.77 -12.71
N SER A 129 -5.18 -5.19 -13.92
CA SER A 129 -5.11 -3.73 -14.11
C SER A 129 -6.32 -3.01 -13.52
N SER A 130 -7.54 -3.54 -13.73
CA SER A 130 -8.78 -2.94 -13.18
C SER A 130 -8.86 -3.10 -11.67
N ALA A 131 -8.51 -4.27 -11.12
CA ALA A 131 -8.45 -4.49 -9.67
C ALA A 131 -7.49 -3.48 -9.02
N HIS A 132 -6.32 -3.30 -9.63
CA HIS A 132 -5.33 -2.37 -9.13
C HIS A 132 -5.80 -0.90 -9.20
N ARG A 133 -6.43 -0.49 -10.31
CA ARG A 133 -7.00 0.87 -10.43
C ARG A 133 -8.03 1.16 -9.36
N VAL A 134 -8.92 0.20 -9.08
CA VAL A 134 -9.91 0.33 -8.00
C VAL A 134 -9.22 0.52 -6.64
N VAL A 135 -8.21 -0.30 -6.34
CA VAL A 135 -7.46 -0.21 -5.08
C VAL A 135 -6.73 1.12 -4.95
N LEU A 136 -6.02 1.55 -6.00
CA LEU A 136 -5.30 2.82 -6.01
C LEU A 136 -6.26 4.01 -5.84
N THR A 137 -7.38 4.02 -6.56
CA THR A 137 -8.39 5.08 -6.43
C THR A 137 -8.97 5.11 -5.01
N SER A 138 -9.32 3.94 -4.45
CA SER A 138 -9.82 3.84 -3.08
C SER A 138 -8.80 4.32 -2.05
N PHE A 139 -7.52 4.00 -2.25
CA PHE A 139 -6.44 4.47 -1.40
C PHE A 139 -6.28 6.00 -1.46
N ILE A 140 -6.30 6.60 -2.66
CA ILE A 140 -6.21 8.06 -2.83
C ILE A 140 -7.41 8.74 -2.16
N VAL A 141 -8.62 8.24 -2.38
CA VAL A 141 -9.83 8.77 -1.74
C VAL A 141 -9.73 8.68 -0.23
N ALA A 142 -9.31 7.55 0.33
CA ALA A 142 -9.12 7.38 1.77
C ALA A 142 -8.00 8.28 2.31
N ALA A 143 -6.88 8.41 1.61
CA ALA A 143 -5.76 9.25 2.03
C ALA A 143 -6.13 10.73 2.07
N THR A 144 -7.00 11.17 1.15
CA THR A 144 -7.47 12.56 1.06
C THR A 144 -8.75 12.84 1.87
N THR A 145 -9.29 11.85 2.58
CA THR A 145 -10.51 11.99 3.40
C THR A 145 -10.49 13.22 4.32
N PRO A 146 -9.41 13.56 5.02
CA PRO A 146 -9.36 14.75 5.84
C PRO A 146 -9.58 16.06 5.08
N LEU A 147 -9.21 16.10 3.78
CA LEU A 147 -9.35 17.32 2.98
C LEU A 147 -10.79 17.58 2.53
N TRP A 148 -11.49 16.56 2.06
CA TRP A 148 -12.84 16.74 1.50
C TRP A 148 -13.97 16.51 2.51
N LEU A 149 -13.76 15.76 3.60
CA LEU A 149 -14.70 15.65 4.71
C LEU A 149 -14.47 16.68 5.83
N GLY A 150 -13.34 17.37 5.83
CA GLY A 150 -13.04 18.40 6.80
C GLY A 150 -14.12 19.47 6.94
N PRO A 151 -14.68 20.04 5.84
CA PRO A 151 -15.79 20.98 5.91
C PRO A 151 -17.04 20.40 6.59
N VAL A 152 -17.35 19.13 6.34
CA VAL A 152 -18.51 18.46 6.97
C VAL A 152 -18.26 18.25 8.46
N ALA A 153 -17.03 17.87 8.85
CA ALA A 153 -16.64 17.76 10.25
C ALA A 153 -16.77 19.10 11.00
N GLY A 154 -16.35 20.20 10.33
CA GLY A 154 -16.52 21.56 10.87
C GLY A 154 -17.98 21.95 11.09
N MET A 155 -18.88 21.58 10.17
CA MET A 155 -20.32 21.84 10.29
C MET A 155 -20.95 21.01 11.42
N LEU A 156 -20.55 19.76 11.59
CA LEU A 156 -21.10 18.88 12.62
C LEU A 156 -20.54 19.17 14.01
N ALA A 157 -19.39 19.83 14.11
CA ALA A 157 -18.67 20.13 15.36
C ALA A 157 -18.53 18.89 16.29
N SER A 158 -18.46 17.69 15.70
CA SER A 158 -18.42 16.42 16.43
C SER A 158 -17.00 15.87 16.47
N GLN A 159 -16.41 15.78 17.65
CA GLN A 159 -15.08 15.20 17.86
C GLN A 159 -15.01 13.77 17.32
N GLY A 160 -15.98 12.92 17.68
CA GLY A 160 -15.98 11.52 17.25
C GLY A 160 -16.05 11.35 15.71
N PHE A 161 -16.73 12.26 15.00
CA PHE A 161 -16.75 12.26 13.54
C PHE A 161 -15.40 12.70 12.97
N THR A 162 -14.76 13.68 13.60
CA THR A 162 -13.42 14.13 13.19
C THR A 162 -12.38 13.03 13.42
N ASP A 163 -12.43 12.35 14.56
CA ASP A 163 -11.55 11.22 14.87
C ASP A 163 -11.73 10.08 13.88
N LEU A 164 -12.98 9.80 13.47
CA LEU A 164 -13.28 8.79 12.46
C LEU A 164 -12.68 9.15 11.09
N ILE A 165 -12.79 10.40 10.67
CA ILE A 165 -12.20 10.89 9.41
C ILE A 165 -10.68 10.68 9.41
N ILE A 166 -10.02 11.03 10.51
CA ILE A 166 -8.58 10.88 10.65
C ILE A 166 -8.20 9.40 10.71
N ALA A 167 -8.98 8.60 11.43
CA ALA A 167 -8.74 7.16 11.57
C ALA A 167 -8.89 6.38 10.27
N VAL A 168 -9.83 6.76 9.40
CA VAL A 168 -10.02 6.12 8.08
C VAL A 168 -8.89 6.48 7.11
N SER A 169 -8.21 7.61 7.32
CA SER A 169 -7.13 8.06 6.45
C SER A 169 -5.84 7.27 6.70
N PRO A 170 -5.26 6.60 5.67
CA PRO A 170 -3.93 6.00 5.79
C PRO A 170 -2.84 7.00 6.18
N VAL A 171 -3.01 8.27 5.81
CA VAL A 171 -2.10 9.36 6.21
C VAL A 171 -2.24 9.63 7.71
N GLY A 172 -3.46 9.64 8.25
CA GLY A 172 -3.72 9.74 9.69
C GLY A 172 -3.05 8.61 10.47
N TYR A 173 -3.09 7.39 9.94
CA TYR A 173 -2.35 6.26 10.52
C TYR A 173 -0.83 6.47 10.47
N LEU A 174 -0.25 6.90 9.35
CA LEU A 174 1.19 7.17 9.26
C LEU A 174 1.63 8.27 10.24
N ILE A 175 0.82 9.32 10.39
CA ILE A 175 1.07 10.39 11.38
C ILE A 175 1.07 9.84 12.80
N SER A 176 0.14 8.93 13.11
CA SER A 176 0.05 8.34 14.46
C SER A 176 1.24 7.47 14.85
N LEU A 177 2.06 7.03 13.88
CA LEU A 177 3.27 6.25 14.14
C LEU A 177 4.46 7.08 14.60
N ILE A 178 4.41 8.40 14.41
CA ILE A 178 5.46 9.34 14.74
C ILE A 178 4.91 10.44 15.61
N ASP A 179 5.73 10.98 16.48
CA ASP A 179 5.33 12.10 17.35
C ASP A 179 5.39 13.43 16.56
N TYR A 180 4.53 13.55 15.53
CA TYR A 180 4.45 14.73 14.69
C TYR A 180 3.02 15.01 14.26
N ASP A 181 2.46 16.12 14.75
CA ASP A 181 1.11 16.54 14.40
C ASP A 181 1.07 17.32 13.09
N ALA A 182 1.06 16.60 11.96
CA ALA A 182 1.04 17.19 10.63
C ALA A 182 -0.25 17.99 10.36
N LEU A 183 -1.39 17.60 10.96
CA LEU A 183 -2.67 18.27 10.76
C LEU A 183 -2.76 19.62 11.50
N ARG A 184 -1.91 19.84 12.51
CA ARG A 184 -1.73 21.14 13.18
C ARG A 184 -0.60 21.97 12.59
N SER A 185 -0.01 21.56 11.47
CA SER A 185 0.94 22.40 10.76
C SER A 185 0.28 23.71 10.32
N ALA A 186 1.04 24.80 10.26
CA ALA A 186 0.53 26.11 9.90
C ALA A 186 -0.21 26.09 8.56
N TRP A 187 0.30 25.32 7.59
CA TRP A 187 -0.34 25.18 6.29
C TRP A 187 -1.73 24.52 6.39
N PHE A 188 -1.82 23.40 7.12
CA PHE A 188 -3.06 22.63 7.26
C PHE A 188 -4.10 23.44 8.06
N TYR A 189 -3.64 24.13 9.13
CA TYR A 189 -4.48 24.97 9.95
C TYR A 189 -5.11 26.13 9.15
N THR A 190 -4.36 26.74 8.23
CA THR A 190 -4.85 27.85 7.44
C THR A 190 -5.70 27.44 6.24
N HIS A 191 -5.53 26.22 5.73
CA HIS A 191 -6.16 25.79 4.47
C HIS A 191 -7.28 24.74 4.66
N THR A 192 -7.44 24.21 5.87
CA THR A 192 -8.48 23.20 6.14
C THR A 192 -9.25 23.52 7.43
N PRO A 193 -10.57 23.22 7.49
CA PRO A 193 -11.36 23.38 8.70
C PRO A 193 -10.91 22.49 9.86
N LEU A 194 -10.21 21.38 9.57
CA LEU A 194 -9.75 20.43 10.58
C LEU A 194 -8.71 21.00 11.51
N GLY A 195 -7.91 21.97 11.06
CA GLY A 195 -6.90 22.60 11.91
C GLY A 195 -7.44 23.24 13.18
N GLY A 196 -8.70 23.71 13.16
CA GLY A 196 -9.38 24.33 14.29
C GLY A 196 -10.20 23.36 15.17
N LEU A 197 -10.33 22.08 14.78
CA LEU A 197 -11.12 21.10 15.50
C LEU A 197 -10.26 20.33 16.52
N ARG A 198 -10.93 19.83 17.56
CA ARG A 198 -10.31 18.85 18.47
C ARG A 198 -10.42 17.48 17.84
N TYR A 199 -9.32 16.74 17.83
CA TYR A 199 -9.25 15.36 17.36
C TYR A 199 -8.13 14.61 18.06
N ASP A 200 -8.27 13.29 18.07
CA ASP A 200 -7.27 12.36 18.55
C ASP A 200 -6.81 11.45 17.40
N TYR A 201 -5.50 11.22 17.33
CA TYR A 201 -4.97 10.25 16.38
C TYR A 201 -5.29 8.83 16.81
N PRO A 202 -5.51 7.92 15.85
CA PRO A 202 -5.76 6.53 16.18
C PRO A 202 -4.54 5.90 16.88
N ASN A 203 -4.78 4.95 17.77
CA ASN A 203 -3.70 4.21 18.40
C ASN A 203 -2.92 3.41 17.32
N PRO A 204 -1.62 3.67 17.13
CA PRO A 204 -0.85 3.11 16.01
C PRO A 204 -0.75 1.57 16.08
N VAL A 205 -0.68 0.99 17.27
CA VAL A 205 -0.60 -0.47 17.44
C VAL A 205 -1.90 -1.14 17.04
N ILE A 206 -3.04 -0.58 17.48
CA ILE A 206 -4.37 -1.11 17.13
C ILE A 206 -4.57 -1.04 15.61
N PHE A 207 -4.23 0.08 14.96
CA PHE A 207 -4.40 0.24 13.53
C PHE A 207 -3.46 -0.66 12.71
N THR A 208 -2.22 -0.83 13.16
CA THR A 208 -1.31 -1.81 12.54
C THR A 208 -1.90 -3.22 12.60
N MET A 209 -2.46 -3.61 13.76
CA MET A 209 -3.12 -4.91 13.90
C MET A 209 -4.35 -5.02 12.99
N ILE A 210 -5.16 -3.98 12.85
CA ILE A 210 -6.31 -3.94 11.95
C ILE A 210 -5.85 -4.12 10.49
N TYR A 211 -4.89 -3.35 10.02
CA TYR A 211 -4.36 -3.48 8.65
C TYR A 211 -3.81 -4.88 8.37
N CYS A 212 -3.00 -5.41 9.27
CA CYS A 212 -2.42 -6.75 9.12
C CYS A 212 -3.48 -7.85 9.18
N SER A 213 -4.47 -7.74 10.07
CA SER A 213 -5.56 -8.72 10.20
C SER A 213 -6.46 -8.74 8.97
N TRP A 214 -6.86 -7.59 8.45
CA TRP A 214 -7.62 -7.48 7.21
C TRP A 214 -6.84 -8.03 6.02
N ALA A 215 -5.56 -7.69 5.91
CA ALA A 215 -4.69 -8.22 4.87
C ALA A 215 -4.57 -9.74 4.94
N ALA A 216 -4.33 -10.30 6.13
CA ALA A 216 -4.25 -11.74 6.34
C ALA A 216 -5.56 -12.45 6.02
N LEU A 217 -6.71 -11.88 6.42
CA LEU A 217 -8.04 -12.42 6.11
C LEU A 217 -8.27 -12.47 4.59
N MET A 218 -8.04 -11.37 3.89
CA MET A 218 -8.20 -11.29 2.43
C MET A 218 -7.26 -12.25 1.70
N LEU A 219 -6.02 -12.37 2.15
CA LEU A 219 -5.06 -13.32 1.61
C LEU A 219 -5.52 -14.76 1.82
N GLY A 220 -5.98 -15.11 3.03
CA GLY A 220 -6.49 -16.44 3.38
C GLY A 220 -7.68 -16.83 2.49
N ILE A 221 -8.68 -15.94 2.35
CA ILE A 221 -9.84 -16.18 1.47
C ILE A 221 -9.38 -16.39 0.02
N SER A 222 -8.45 -15.57 -0.46
CA SER A 222 -7.91 -15.66 -1.82
C SER A 222 -7.17 -16.97 -2.06
N CYS A 223 -6.42 -17.48 -1.08
CA CYS A 223 -5.69 -18.75 -1.17
C CYS A 223 -6.62 -19.97 -1.14
N VAL A 224 -7.62 -19.99 -0.25
CA VAL A 224 -8.59 -21.09 -0.14
C VAL A 224 -9.35 -21.26 -1.46
N ARG A 225 -9.74 -20.17 -2.10
CA ARG A 225 -10.47 -20.24 -3.37
C ARG A 225 -9.58 -20.74 -4.51
N TRP A 226 -8.31 -20.36 -4.52
CA TRP A 226 -7.35 -20.84 -5.51
C TRP A 226 -7.21 -22.37 -5.50
N HIS A 227 -7.07 -22.98 -4.33
CA HIS A 227 -6.96 -24.44 -4.21
C HIS A 227 -8.21 -25.20 -4.69
N ARG A 228 -9.40 -24.61 -4.52
CA ARG A 228 -10.64 -25.23 -4.99
C ARG A 228 -10.80 -25.22 -6.52
N PHE A 229 -10.20 -24.26 -7.21
CA PHE A 229 -10.26 -24.19 -8.69
C PHE A 229 -9.14 -25.02 -9.33
N ALA A 230 -7.92 -24.98 -8.82
CA ALA A 230 -6.80 -25.77 -9.32
C ALA A 230 -7.09 -27.29 -9.25
N GLY A 231 -7.78 -27.77 -8.20
CA GLY A 231 -8.15 -29.20 -8.08
C GLY A 231 -9.28 -29.65 -9.01
N LYS A 232 -10.01 -28.76 -9.69
CA LYS A 232 -11.07 -29.15 -10.63
C LYS A 232 -10.58 -29.37 -12.05
N ASP A 233 -9.52 -28.68 -12.45
CA ASP A 233 -8.99 -28.79 -13.82
C ASP A 233 -8.24 -30.11 -14.05
N ASP A 234 -7.63 -30.70 -13.01
CA ASP A 234 -6.92 -31.98 -13.11
C ASP A 234 -7.87 -33.17 -13.36
N THR A 235 -9.14 -33.08 -12.96
CA THR A 235 -10.13 -34.15 -13.19
C THR A 235 -10.67 -34.19 -14.60
N HIS A 236 -10.64 -33.09 -15.36
CA HIS A 236 -11.11 -33.06 -16.74
C HIS A 236 -10.04 -33.51 -17.75
N PHE A 237 -8.76 -33.32 -17.43
CA PHE A 237 -7.67 -33.71 -18.35
C PHE A 237 -7.44 -35.22 -18.41
N THR A 238 -7.71 -35.96 -17.32
CA THR A 238 -7.59 -37.41 -17.30
C THR A 238 -8.69 -38.13 -18.07
N SER A 239 -9.86 -37.50 -18.28
CA SER A 239 -10.97 -38.13 -19.00
C SER A 239 -10.81 -38.10 -20.53
N PHE A 240 -10.01 -37.20 -21.09
CA PHE A 240 -9.84 -37.05 -22.55
C PHE A 240 -8.79 -37.99 -23.12
N HIS A 241 -7.85 -38.52 -22.31
CA HIS A 241 -6.80 -39.41 -22.81
C HIS A 241 -7.23 -40.90 -22.92
N LEU A 242 -8.42 -41.26 -22.43
CA LEU A 242 -8.91 -42.65 -22.47
C LEU A 242 -9.81 -42.96 -23.68
N ILE A 243 -10.17 -41.99 -24.50
CA ILE A 243 -11.13 -42.18 -25.61
C ILE A 243 -10.46 -42.42 -26.98
N HIS A 244 -9.14 -42.25 -27.11
CA HIS A 244 -8.45 -42.46 -28.38
C HIS A 244 -7.40 -43.60 -28.33
N LYS A 245 -7.83 -44.80 -27.92
CA LYS A 245 -7.16 -46.03 -28.32
C LYS A 245 -8.05 -46.76 -29.31
N GLU A 246 -8.00 -46.37 -30.59
CA GLU A 246 -8.49 -47.23 -31.67
C GLU A 246 -7.61 -48.50 -31.79
N PRO A 247 -8.21 -49.67 -31.92
CA PRO A 247 -7.47 -50.88 -32.22
C PRO A 247 -7.12 -50.89 -33.72
N THR A 248 -5.85 -50.79 -34.02
CA THR A 248 -5.33 -51.14 -35.34
C THR A 248 -5.45 -52.66 -35.51
N ILE A 249 -6.28 -53.10 -36.47
CA ILE A 249 -6.30 -54.44 -37.09
C ILE A 249 -5.27 -54.49 -38.19
#